data_3da4977c7cca17f35c382bbfd6c93704
#
_entry.id   3da4977c7cca17f35c382bbfd6c93704
#
_cell.length_a   1.000
_cell.length_b   1.000
_cell.length_c   1.000
_cell.angle_alpha   90.00
_cell.angle_beta   90.00
_cell.angle_gamma   90.00
#
_symmetry.space_group_name_H-M   'P 1'
#
loop_
_entity.id
_entity.type
_entity.pdbx_description
1 polymer ?
#
loop_
_entity_poly.entity_id
_entity_poly.type
_entity_poly.pdbx_seq_one_letter_code
_entity_poly.pdbx_strand_id
1 'polypeptide(L)'
;MNKQDKTRELRLALGSFPTGVTVVTCLDSDNKPLGFTANSFTSVSLDPKLISICIDKSSFNIDSFSIVRHFAVSVLSEEQQAISTTFATPNKDRFKNIDWDSKNTGSPVITGSVAWFDCNTEQVINAGDHLILVGQVVAFDSSPK
;
A
#
# COMPACT_ATOMS: atom_id res chain seq x y z
N MET A 1 5.47 7.47 33.10
CA MET A 1 5.23 6.61 31.92
C MET A 1 6.41 6.72 30.98
N ASN A 2 6.96 5.61 30.54
CA ASN A 2 8.14 5.63 29.70
C ASN A 2 7.77 5.88 28.21
N LYS A 3 8.78 6.02 27.37
CA LYS A 3 8.60 6.31 25.94
C LYS A 3 7.81 5.24 25.21
N GLN A 4 8.04 3.96 25.54
CA GLN A 4 7.34 2.83 24.90
C GLN A 4 5.85 2.84 25.24
N ASP A 5 5.50 3.16 26.49
CA ASP A 5 4.10 3.25 26.90
C ASP A 5 3.39 4.41 26.19
N LYS A 6 4.07 5.55 26.03
CA LYS A 6 3.52 6.69 25.29
C LYS A 6 3.29 6.35 23.82
N THR A 7 4.23 5.64 23.19
CA THR A 7 4.09 5.20 21.80
C THR A 7 2.91 4.23 21.65
N ARG A 8 2.77 3.31 22.59
CA ARG A 8 1.66 2.35 22.59
C ARG A 8 0.32 3.08 22.76
N GLU A 9 0.25 4.05 23.66
CA GLU A 9 -0.95 4.85 23.86
C GLU A 9 -1.35 5.61 22.59
N LEU A 10 -0.38 6.22 21.92
CA LEU A 10 -0.62 6.91 20.66
C LEU A 10 -1.15 5.95 19.60
N ARG A 11 -0.55 4.78 19.48
CA ARG A 11 -0.98 3.76 18.51
C ARG A 11 -2.41 3.31 18.77
N LEU A 12 -2.78 3.12 20.04
CA LEU A 12 -4.15 2.73 20.41
C LEU A 12 -5.15 3.85 20.08
N ALA A 13 -4.77 5.10 20.34
CA ALA A 13 -5.63 6.24 20.00
C ALA A 13 -5.84 6.36 18.49
N LEU A 14 -4.77 6.21 17.71
CA LEU A 14 -4.86 6.22 16.23
C LEU A 14 -5.72 5.07 15.72
N GLY A 15 -5.65 3.91 16.37
CA GLY A 15 -6.47 2.74 16.01
C GLY A 15 -7.96 2.93 16.26
N SER A 16 -8.35 4.00 16.97
CA SER A 16 -9.77 4.34 17.14
C SER A 16 -10.40 4.85 15.85
N PHE A 17 -9.59 5.24 14.87
CA PHE A 17 -10.07 5.66 13.56
C PHE A 17 -10.08 4.47 12.61
N PRO A 18 -11.26 3.90 12.30
CA PRO A 18 -11.31 2.71 11.43
C PRO A 18 -10.94 3.09 10.01
N THR A 19 -10.13 2.24 9.38
CA THR A 19 -9.72 2.40 7.99
C THR A 19 -9.93 1.10 7.23
N GLY A 20 -10.06 1.21 5.91
CA GLY A 20 -9.98 0.05 5.04
C GLY A 20 -8.57 -0.51 5.02
N VAL A 21 -8.43 -1.72 4.51
CA VAL A 21 -7.14 -2.39 4.38
C VAL A 21 -6.76 -2.45 2.91
N THR A 22 -5.53 -2.06 2.60
CA THR A 22 -5.01 -2.09 1.24
C THR A 22 -3.74 -2.92 1.16
N VAL A 23 -3.44 -3.40 -0.05
CA VAL A 23 -2.14 -3.94 -0.40
C VAL A 23 -1.52 -3.00 -1.42
N VAL A 24 -0.35 -2.48 -1.11
CA VAL A 24 0.41 -1.59 -1.97
C VAL A 24 1.48 -2.42 -2.68
N THR A 25 1.58 -2.31 -3.99
CA THR A 25 2.42 -3.18 -4.80
C THR A 25 3.28 -2.39 -5.77
N CYS A 26 4.40 -2.98 -6.15
CA CYS A 26 5.22 -2.49 -7.25
C CYS A 26 6.01 -3.65 -7.86
N LEU A 27 6.75 -3.35 -8.91
CA LEU A 27 7.77 -4.25 -9.44
C LEU A 27 9.15 -3.70 -9.08
N ASP A 28 10.06 -4.58 -8.65
CA ASP A 28 11.44 -4.17 -8.41
C ASP A 28 12.21 -4.04 -9.73
N SER A 29 13.52 -3.76 -9.66
CA SER A 29 14.36 -3.58 -10.84
C SER A 29 14.49 -4.84 -11.70
N ASP A 30 14.19 -6.00 -11.14
CA ASP A 30 14.18 -7.28 -11.85
C ASP A 30 12.79 -7.71 -12.29
N ASN A 31 11.82 -6.79 -12.23
CA ASN A 31 10.41 -7.03 -12.52
C ASN A 31 9.76 -8.07 -11.60
N LYS A 32 10.31 -8.24 -10.42
CA LYS A 32 9.74 -9.11 -9.40
C LYS A 32 8.67 -8.35 -8.61
N PRO A 33 7.47 -8.93 -8.40
CA PRO A 33 6.42 -8.24 -7.66
C PRO A 33 6.75 -8.13 -6.17
N LEU A 34 6.51 -6.96 -5.62
CA LEU A 34 6.67 -6.66 -4.20
C LEU A 34 5.38 -6.04 -3.69
N GLY A 35 5.09 -6.23 -2.40
CA GLY A 35 3.90 -5.66 -1.81
C GLY A 35 3.91 -5.68 -0.30
N PHE A 36 3.08 -4.83 0.29
CA PHE A 36 2.88 -4.77 1.73
C PHE A 36 1.45 -4.33 2.05
N THR A 37 0.97 -4.74 3.21
CA THR A 37 -0.34 -4.34 3.72
C THR A 37 -0.25 -2.96 4.36
N ALA A 38 -1.17 -2.07 4.00
CA ALA A 38 -1.22 -0.72 4.55
C ALA A 38 -2.65 -0.34 4.91
N ASN A 39 -2.79 0.45 5.97
CA ASN A 39 -4.06 1.05 6.38
C ASN A 39 -3.99 2.59 6.33
N SER A 40 -3.01 3.12 5.64
CA SER A 40 -2.71 4.56 5.56
C SER A 40 -3.20 5.21 4.27
N PHE A 41 -3.96 4.50 3.47
CA PHE A 41 -4.46 5.01 2.19
C PHE A 41 -5.35 6.22 2.40
N THR A 42 -5.08 7.31 1.65
CA THR A 42 -5.85 8.54 1.73
C THR A 42 -5.99 9.17 0.35
N SER A 43 -7.17 9.66 0.03
CA SER A 43 -7.34 10.50 -1.16
C SER A 43 -6.74 11.89 -0.87
N VAL A 44 -6.06 12.45 -1.85
CA VAL A 44 -5.36 13.73 -1.70
C VAL A 44 -6.00 14.80 -2.59
N SER A 45 -6.25 14.47 -3.85
CA SER A 45 -6.74 15.43 -4.83
C SER A 45 -7.56 14.72 -5.90
N LEU A 46 -8.58 15.38 -6.44
CA LEU A 46 -9.36 14.84 -7.54
C LEU A 46 -8.92 15.39 -8.89
N ASP A 47 -8.31 16.56 -8.91
CA ASP A 47 -7.80 17.19 -10.13
C ASP A 47 -6.54 18.00 -9.81
N PRO A 48 -5.33 17.45 -10.07
CA PRO A 48 -5.06 16.10 -10.59
C PRO A 48 -5.46 15.01 -9.59
N LYS A 49 -5.60 13.77 -10.08
CA LYS A 49 -6.01 12.62 -9.26
C LYS A 49 -4.82 12.11 -8.46
N LEU A 50 -4.78 12.44 -7.19
CA LEU A 50 -3.68 12.08 -6.29
C LEU A 50 -4.19 11.29 -5.10
N ILE A 51 -3.43 10.26 -4.72
CA ILE A 51 -3.62 9.49 -3.50
C ILE A 51 -2.30 9.42 -2.74
N SER A 52 -2.35 9.08 -1.46
CA SER A 52 -1.15 8.87 -0.66
C SER A 52 -1.24 7.59 0.14
N ILE A 53 -0.09 6.99 0.38
CA ILE A 53 0.10 5.87 1.30
C ILE A 53 1.41 6.07 2.06
N CYS A 54 1.52 5.44 3.23
CA CYS A 54 2.73 5.51 4.03
C CYS A 54 3.37 4.14 4.11
N ILE A 55 4.70 4.09 4.06
CA ILE A 55 5.46 2.87 4.29
C ILE A 55 6.47 3.10 5.41
N ASP A 56 6.55 2.15 6.33
CA ASP A 56 7.50 2.19 7.43
C ASP A 56 8.91 2.04 6.89
N LYS A 57 9.84 2.88 7.37
CA LYS A 57 11.25 2.83 6.96
C LYS A 57 11.93 1.52 7.36
N SER A 58 11.38 0.80 8.33
CA SER A 58 11.86 -0.53 8.71
C SER A 58 11.26 -1.65 7.86
N SER A 59 10.38 -1.32 6.92
CA SER A 59 9.75 -2.30 6.03
C SER A 59 10.79 -3.05 5.21
N PHE A 60 10.55 -4.33 5.02
CA PHE A 60 11.39 -5.22 4.22
C PHE A 60 11.65 -4.68 2.80
N ASN A 61 10.67 -4.01 2.20
CA ASN A 61 10.74 -3.53 0.81
C ASN A 61 11.01 -2.03 0.69
N ILE A 62 11.49 -1.39 1.76
CA ILE A 62 11.62 0.07 1.79
C ILE A 62 12.52 0.60 0.66
N ASP A 63 13.61 -0.09 0.36
CA ASP A 63 14.56 0.38 -0.65
C ASP A 63 13.91 0.47 -2.03
N SER A 64 13.13 -0.54 -2.40
CA SER A 64 12.42 -0.54 -3.69
C SER A 64 11.36 0.54 -3.74
N PHE A 65 10.52 0.66 -2.69
CA PHE A 65 9.45 1.65 -2.68
C PHE A 65 9.95 3.09 -2.60
N SER A 66 11.17 3.31 -2.07
CA SER A 66 11.73 4.66 -1.98
C SER A 66 12.12 5.25 -3.33
N ILE A 67 12.32 4.42 -4.35
CA ILE A 67 12.76 4.86 -5.68
C ILE A 67 11.82 4.44 -6.80
N VAL A 68 10.71 3.79 -6.48
CA VAL A 68 9.81 3.25 -7.50
C VAL A 68 9.13 4.36 -8.30
N ARG A 69 8.96 4.14 -9.61
CA ARG A 69 8.27 5.07 -10.51
C ARG A 69 6.77 4.82 -10.58
N HIS A 70 6.36 3.61 -10.25
CA HIS A 70 4.97 3.17 -10.36
C HIS A 70 4.62 2.31 -9.16
N PHE A 71 3.40 2.43 -8.69
CA PHE A 71 2.86 1.52 -7.68
C PHE A 71 1.37 1.40 -7.85
N ALA A 72 0.80 0.34 -7.29
CA ALA A 72 -0.65 0.16 -7.29
C ALA A 72 -1.15 -0.04 -5.87
N VAL A 73 -2.38 0.34 -5.64
CA VAL A 73 -3.08 0.14 -4.37
C VAL A 73 -4.32 -0.67 -4.64
N SER A 74 -4.43 -1.83 -4.00
CA SER A 74 -5.61 -2.68 -4.08
C SER A 74 -6.36 -2.61 -2.75
N VAL A 75 -7.62 -2.20 -2.79
CA VAL A 75 -8.47 -2.15 -1.60
C VAL A 75 -9.10 -3.51 -1.43
N LEU A 76 -8.77 -4.20 -0.34
CA LEU A 76 -9.20 -5.57 -0.12
C LEU A 76 -10.66 -5.66 0.31
N SER A 77 -11.34 -6.73 -0.10
CA SER A 77 -12.68 -7.07 0.37
C SER A 77 -12.62 -7.76 1.74
N GLU A 78 -13.76 -7.87 2.39
CA GLU A 78 -13.89 -8.59 3.66
C GLU A 78 -13.46 -10.06 3.54
N GLU A 79 -13.58 -10.65 2.35
CA GLU A 79 -13.24 -12.04 2.11
C GLU A 79 -11.73 -12.25 1.90
N GLN A 80 -10.95 -11.17 1.85
CA GLN A 80 -9.52 -11.22 1.55
C GLN A 80 -8.64 -11.05 2.80
N GLN A 81 -9.14 -11.43 3.98
CA GLN A 81 -8.38 -11.35 5.23
C GLN A 81 -7.06 -12.11 5.14
N ALA A 82 -7.05 -13.28 4.52
CA ALA A 82 -5.84 -14.08 4.37
C ALA A 82 -4.78 -13.36 3.54
N ILE A 83 -5.19 -12.62 2.51
CA ILE A 83 -4.28 -11.82 1.69
C ILE A 83 -3.68 -10.69 2.52
N SER A 84 -4.49 -9.99 3.30
CA SER A 84 -4.02 -8.95 4.20
C SER A 84 -2.93 -9.48 5.14
N THR A 85 -3.14 -10.64 5.73
CA THR A 85 -2.19 -11.28 6.64
C THR A 85 -0.90 -11.65 5.91
N THR A 86 -1.01 -12.20 4.70
CA THR A 86 0.15 -12.60 3.88
C THR A 86 1.07 -11.41 3.62
N PHE A 87 0.51 -10.26 3.23
CA PHE A 87 1.30 -9.08 2.92
C PHE A 87 1.76 -8.30 4.15
N ALA A 88 1.28 -8.66 5.33
CA ALA A 88 1.74 -8.10 6.59
C ALA A 88 2.79 -8.96 7.29
N THR A 89 2.98 -10.20 6.84
CA THR A 89 3.89 -11.16 7.45
C THR A 89 5.23 -11.17 6.70
N PRO A 90 6.37 -11.10 7.39
CA PRO A 90 7.68 -11.19 6.73
C PRO A 90 7.82 -12.50 5.96
N ASN A 91 8.01 -12.41 4.65
CA ASN A 91 8.20 -13.54 3.76
C ASN A 91 8.81 -13.03 2.46
N LYS A 92 9.76 -13.75 1.93
CA LYS A 92 10.45 -13.40 0.68
C LYS A 92 9.53 -13.54 -0.53
N ASP A 93 8.49 -14.37 -0.44
CA ASP A 93 7.63 -14.68 -1.58
C ASP A 93 6.16 -14.52 -1.18
N ARG A 94 5.78 -13.27 -0.96
CA ARG A 94 4.40 -12.92 -0.58
C ARG A 94 3.41 -13.17 -1.71
N PHE A 95 3.87 -13.22 -2.96
CA PHE A 95 3.01 -13.39 -4.13
C PHE A 95 2.77 -14.85 -4.51
N LYS A 96 3.42 -15.78 -3.82
CA LYS A 96 3.16 -17.20 -4.04
C LYS A 96 1.70 -17.50 -3.74
N ASN A 97 0.99 -18.10 -4.68
CA ASN A 97 -0.44 -18.43 -4.57
C ASN A 97 -1.37 -17.21 -4.50
N ILE A 98 -0.91 -16.05 -4.95
CA ILE A 98 -1.73 -14.84 -5.04
C ILE A 98 -2.08 -14.58 -6.50
N ASP A 99 -3.37 -14.48 -6.80
CA ASP A 99 -3.83 -14.08 -8.12
C ASP A 99 -3.73 -12.56 -8.26
N TRP A 100 -3.05 -12.13 -9.29
CA TRP A 100 -2.95 -10.71 -9.59
C TRP A 100 -2.85 -10.49 -11.08
N ASP A 101 -3.12 -9.26 -11.50
CA ASP A 101 -3.04 -8.84 -12.88
C ASP A 101 -2.37 -7.47 -12.92
N SER A 102 -1.94 -7.03 -14.09
CA SER A 102 -1.38 -5.69 -14.25
C SER A 102 -2.32 -4.85 -15.10
N LYS A 103 -2.27 -3.53 -14.89
CA LYS A 103 -3.06 -2.58 -15.65
C LYS A 103 -2.11 -1.71 -16.50
N ASN A 104 -2.03 -0.40 -16.25
CA ASN A 104 -1.23 0.49 -17.11
C ASN A 104 0.26 0.45 -16.82
N THR A 105 0.65 0.37 -15.53
CA THR A 105 2.06 0.53 -15.14
C THR A 105 2.82 -0.78 -15.00
N GLY A 106 2.12 -1.90 -15.02
CA GLY A 106 2.73 -3.21 -14.74
C GLY A 106 2.70 -3.60 -13.27
N SER A 107 2.41 -2.67 -12.37
CA SER A 107 2.33 -2.97 -10.94
C SER A 107 1.19 -3.94 -10.66
N PRO A 108 1.39 -4.93 -9.75
CA PRO A 108 0.37 -5.92 -9.46
C PRO A 108 -0.91 -5.33 -8.88
N VAL A 109 -2.04 -5.75 -9.42
CA VAL A 109 -3.37 -5.47 -8.85
C VAL A 109 -3.95 -6.80 -8.37
N ILE A 110 -4.34 -6.87 -7.12
CA ILE A 110 -4.82 -8.11 -6.50
C ILE A 110 -6.22 -8.43 -7.03
N THR A 111 -6.38 -9.63 -7.56
CA THR A 111 -7.67 -10.10 -8.10
C THR A 111 -8.71 -10.16 -6.98
N GLY A 112 -9.92 -9.68 -7.25
CA GLY A 112 -11.02 -9.69 -6.26
C GLY A 112 -11.07 -8.48 -5.35
N SER A 113 -10.20 -7.52 -5.51
CA SER A 113 -10.22 -6.26 -4.75
C SER A 113 -11.50 -5.48 -5.05
N VAL A 114 -12.03 -4.76 -4.05
CA VAL A 114 -13.24 -3.94 -4.25
C VAL A 114 -12.94 -2.68 -5.04
N ALA A 115 -11.71 -2.22 -5.01
CA ALA A 115 -11.23 -1.09 -5.82
C ALA A 115 -9.72 -1.22 -5.98
N TRP A 116 -9.19 -0.59 -7.04
CA TRP A 116 -7.75 -0.54 -7.23
C TRP A 116 -7.37 0.77 -7.91
N PHE A 117 -6.15 1.22 -7.66
CA PHE A 117 -5.60 2.45 -8.18
C PHE A 117 -4.18 2.17 -8.68
N ASP A 118 -3.97 2.39 -9.96
CA ASP A 118 -2.65 2.22 -10.59
C ASP A 118 -2.04 3.60 -10.79
N CYS A 119 -0.82 3.82 -10.30
CA CYS A 119 -0.27 5.15 -10.11
C CYS A 119 1.13 5.31 -10.68
N ASN A 120 1.40 6.53 -11.15
CA ASN A 120 2.77 7.03 -11.28
C ASN A 120 3.15 7.69 -9.96
N THR A 121 4.36 7.47 -9.48
CA THR A 121 4.85 8.11 -8.27
C THR A 121 5.08 9.59 -8.53
N GLU A 122 4.36 10.44 -7.81
CA GLU A 122 4.46 11.90 -7.92
C GLU A 122 5.51 12.46 -6.97
N GLN A 123 5.50 12.00 -5.71
CA GLN A 123 6.41 12.44 -4.67
C GLN A 123 6.69 11.30 -3.70
N VAL A 124 7.90 11.32 -3.14
CA VAL A 124 8.27 10.49 -2.00
C VAL A 124 8.72 11.46 -0.91
N ILE A 125 8.00 11.47 0.21
CA ILE A 125 8.21 12.45 1.28
C ILE A 125 8.74 11.74 2.51
N ASN A 126 9.84 12.25 3.05
CA ASN A 126 10.42 11.75 4.30
C ASN A 126 9.61 12.30 5.47
N ALA A 127 9.03 11.43 6.27
CA ALA A 127 8.10 11.81 7.35
C ALA A 127 8.34 10.95 8.59
N GLY A 128 9.32 11.32 9.42
CA GLY A 128 9.64 10.59 10.65
C GLY A 128 10.14 9.19 10.37
N ASP A 129 9.49 8.19 10.95
CA ASP A 129 9.84 6.78 10.75
C ASP A 129 9.14 6.15 9.53
N HIS A 130 8.49 6.97 8.71
CA HIS A 130 7.78 6.55 7.49
C HIS A 130 8.22 7.37 6.28
N LEU A 131 7.94 6.84 5.10
CA LEU A 131 7.90 7.59 3.85
C LEU A 131 6.43 7.73 3.45
N ILE A 132 6.07 8.90 2.91
CA ILE A 132 4.76 9.10 2.29
C ILE A 132 4.95 9.05 0.79
N LEU A 133 4.28 8.13 0.12
CA LEU A 133 4.24 8.07 -1.33
C LEU A 133 2.96 8.75 -1.80
N VAL A 134 3.13 9.74 -2.67
CA VAL A 134 2.00 10.39 -3.34
C VAL A 134 1.98 9.87 -4.78
N GLY A 135 0.87 9.30 -5.18
CA GLY A 135 0.71 8.76 -6.52
C GLY A 135 -0.31 9.52 -7.34
N GLN A 136 0.01 9.74 -8.61
CA GLN A 136 -0.96 10.22 -9.59
C GLN A 136 -1.66 9.01 -10.19
N VAL A 137 -2.97 8.94 -10.04
CA VAL A 137 -3.76 7.81 -10.52
C VAL A 137 -3.88 7.89 -12.04
N VAL A 138 -3.37 6.87 -12.73
CA VAL A 138 -3.43 6.78 -14.19
C VAL A 138 -4.49 5.78 -14.66
N ALA A 139 -4.92 4.88 -13.78
CA ALA A 139 -6.03 3.95 -14.04
C ALA A 139 -6.62 3.52 -12.71
N PHE A 140 -7.91 3.27 -12.69
CA PHE A 140 -8.61 2.80 -11.49
C PHE A 140 -9.92 2.14 -11.86
N ASP A 141 -10.45 1.34 -10.94
CA ASP A 141 -11.79 0.78 -11.08
C ASP A 141 -12.29 0.39 -9.70
N SER A 142 -13.60 0.19 -9.59
CA SER A 142 -14.22 -0.29 -8.36
C SER A 142 -15.37 -1.22 -8.67
N SER A 143 -15.54 -2.23 -7.82
CA SER A 143 -16.70 -3.12 -7.89
C SER A 143 -17.88 -2.42 -7.22
N PRO A 144 -19.00 -2.25 -7.91
CA PRO A 144 -20.20 -1.72 -7.27
C PRO A 144 -20.79 -2.79 -6.35
N LYS A 145 -20.72 -2.56 -5.06
CA LYS A 145 -21.38 -3.43 -4.08
C LYS A 145 -22.13 -2.62 -3.06
#